data_c35231382e47aee1686e2da517097fb0
#
_entry.id   c35231382e47aee1686e2da517097fb0
#
_cell.length_a   1.000
_cell.length_b   1.000
_cell.length_c   1.000
_cell.angle_alpha   90.00
_cell.angle_beta   90.00
_cell.angle_gamma   90.00
#
_symmetry.space_group_name_H-M   'P 1'
#
loop_
_entity.id
_entity.type
_entity.pdbx_description
1 polymer ?
#
loop_
_entity_poly.entity_id
_entity_poly.type
_entity_poly.pdbx_seq_one_letter_code
_entity_poly.pdbx_strand_id
1 'polypeptide(L)'
;MSTDASPEAMQARIQAARQEAEGLKQKIKRKKDELADTSLRQIANQHTDALPKVNMKVRRTLKGHLAKIYAMHWSTDRRHLVSASQDGKLIIWDAYTTNKVHAIPLRSSWVMTCAYAPSGNFVACGGLDNICSVYNLSSREGPTRVARELSGHSGYLSCCRFINDRRILTSSGDMTCMLWDVETGSRVTEFADHLGDVMNISINPTNQNIFVSGACDAFAKLWDIRTGKAVQTFAGHESDINAIQFFPDGNAFGTGSDDASCRLFDIRADRELNQFSNEQVLCGITSVAFSVSGRLLFAGYDDFECKVRTHSDLYRVFPFMRFAGLFTHTGSFIQVWDVLRGEKVGSLTGHDNRVSCLGVSNDGISLCTGSWDNLVRIRKTLIRGSANSEFRARLLIL
;
A
#
# COMPACT_ATOMS: atom_id res chain seq x y z
N MET A 1 -11.17 -3.65 -49.56
CA MET A 1 -9.91 -4.38 -49.69
C MET A 1 -9.21 -4.36 -48.33
N SER A 2 -9.46 -5.37 -47.54
CA SER A 2 -8.80 -5.57 -46.23
C SER A 2 -7.46 -6.26 -46.52
N THR A 3 -6.36 -5.58 -46.30
CA THR A 3 -5.02 -6.17 -46.34
C THR A 3 -4.80 -6.94 -45.05
N ASP A 4 -5.11 -8.22 -45.05
CA ASP A 4 -4.68 -9.16 -44.00
C ASP A 4 -3.12 -9.21 -44.05
N ALA A 5 -2.52 -8.53 -43.09
CA ALA A 5 -1.08 -8.64 -42.86
C ALA A 5 -0.79 -10.06 -42.36
N SER A 6 0.19 -10.75 -43.01
CA SER A 6 0.57 -12.09 -42.57
C SER A 6 0.98 -12.08 -41.08
N PRO A 7 0.79 -13.18 -40.35
CA PRO A 7 1.19 -13.26 -38.93
C PRO A 7 2.65 -12.88 -38.68
N GLU A 8 3.53 -13.20 -39.61
CA GLU A 8 4.95 -12.84 -39.54
C GLU A 8 5.20 -11.32 -39.70
N ALA A 9 4.46 -10.65 -40.61
CA ALA A 9 4.54 -9.21 -40.78
C ALA A 9 4.01 -8.46 -39.54
N MET A 10 3.00 -9.01 -38.90
CA MET A 10 2.45 -8.46 -37.64
C MET A 10 3.43 -8.63 -36.49
N GLN A 11 4.06 -9.80 -36.36
CA GLN A 11 5.08 -10.08 -35.34
C GLN A 11 6.30 -9.18 -35.49
N ALA A 12 6.77 -8.95 -36.75
CA ALA A 12 7.86 -8.02 -37.03
C ALA A 12 7.51 -6.57 -36.64
N ARG A 13 6.29 -6.12 -36.91
CA ARG A 13 5.81 -4.79 -36.49
C ARG A 13 5.74 -4.65 -34.94
N ILE A 14 5.30 -5.68 -34.24
CA ILE A 14 5.27 -5.69 -32.76
C ILE A 14 6.70 -5.61 -32.24
N GLN A 15 7.63 -6.35 -32.80
CA GLN A 15 9.02 -6.35 -32.37
C GLN A 15 9.72 -5.00 -32.65
N ALA A 16 9.47 -4.39 -33.80
CA ALA A 16 9.95 -3.06 -34.10
C ALA A 16 9.39 -1.99 -33.15
N ALA A 17 8.10 -2.02 -32.88
CA ALA A 17 7.47 -1.09 -31.94
C ALA A 17 8.00 -1.26 -30.48
N ARG A 18 8.30 -2.50 -30.05
CA ARG A 18 8.94 -2.76 -28.75
C ARG A 18 10.36 -2.19 -28.69
N GLN A 19 11.15 -2.34 -29.76
CA GLN A 19 12.50 -1.77 -29.81
C GLN A 19 12.48 -0.24 -29.81
N GLU A 20 11.55 0.36 -30.55
CA GLU A 20 11.37 1.82 -30.56
C GLU A 20 10.95 2.34 -29.19
N ALA A 21 9.98 1.69 -28.53
CA ALA A 21 9.55 2.03 -27.19
C ALA A 21 10.68 1.95 -26.16
N GLU A 22 11.51 0.91 -26.23
CA GLU A 22 12.67 0.76 -25.35
C GLU A 22 13.73 1.84 -25.62
N GLY A 23 13.99 2.16 -26.89
CA GLY A 23 14.86 3.26 -27.26
C GLY A 23 14.37 4.63 -26.78
N LEU A 24 13.06 4.87 -26.81
CA LEU A 24 12.45 6.09 -26.27
C LEU A 24 12.54 6.15 -24.74
N LYS A 25 12.30 5.04 -24.05
CA LYS A 25 12.46 4.96 -22.58
C LYS A 25 13.88 5.31 -22.15
N GLN A 26 14.89 4.77 -22.85
CA GLN A 26 16.30 5.07 -22.58
C GLN A 26 16.64 6.55 -22.82
N LYS A 27 16.10 7.14 -23.90
CA LYS A 27 16.28 8.58 -24.17
C LYS A 27 15.65 9.45 -23.11
N ILE A 28 14.43 9.11 -22.65
CA ILE A 28 13.74 9.82 -21.56
C ILE A 28 14.55 9.70 -20.27
N LYS A 29 15.01 8.49 -19.92
CA LYS A 29 15.82 8.26 -18.72
C LYS A 29 17.09 9.12 -18.76
N ARG A 30 17.83 9.07 -19.87
CA ARG A 30 19.06 9.88 -20.03
C ARG A 30 18.78 11.38 -19.88
N LYS A 31 17.68 11.88 -20.47
CA LYS A 31 17.30 13.29 -20.32
C LYS A 31 16.91 13.65 -18.89
N LYS A 32 16.21 12.79 -18.18
CA LYS A 32 15.90 12.98 -16.74
C LYS A 32 17.18 13.00 -15.91
N ASP A 33 18.14 12.12 -16.19
CA ASP A 33 19.42 12.05 -15.49
C ASP A 33 20.30 13.29 -15.78
N GLU A 34 20.33 13.77 -17.03
CA GLU A 34 21.05 15.01 -17.43
C GLU A 34 20.49 16.27 -16.72
N LEU A 35 19.19 16.29 -16.41
CA LEU A 35 18.51 17.40 -15.72
C LEU A 35 18.57 17.27 -14.20
N ALA A 36 19.10 16.18 -13.66
CA ALA A 36 19.19 15.94 -12.23
C ALA A 36 20.47 16.55 -11.65
N ASP A 37 20.38 17.73 -11.06
CA ASP A 37 21.50 18.43 -10.44
C ASP A 37 22.05 17.71 -9.22
N THR A 38 21.16 17.05 -8.44
CA THR A 38 21.49 16.38 -7.18
C THR A 38 20.45 15.32 -6.83
N SER A 39 20.83 14.37 -5.99
CA SER A 39 19.92 13.35 -5.47
C SER A 39 19.41 13.70 -4.06
N LEU A 40 18.19 13.26 -3.73
CA LEU A 40 17.62 13.40 -2.39
C LEU A 40 18.59 12.88 -1.31
N ARG A 41 19.26 11.76 -1.56
CA ARG A 41 20.24 11.15 -0.65
C ARG A 41 21.46 12.04 -0.42
N GLN A 42 21.97 12.71 -1.46
CA GLN A 42 23.11 13.62 -1.32
C GLN A 42 22.77 14.82 -0.44
N ILE A 43 21.59 15.43 -0.68
CA ILE A 43 21.10 16.56 0.14
C ILE A 43 20.87 16.10 1.59
N ALA A 44 20.23 14.95 1.77
CA ALA A 44 19.95 14.41 3.09
C ALA A 44 21.22 14.12 3.89
N ASN A 45 22.26 13.58 3.26
CA ASN A 45 23.53 13.30 3.93
C ASN A 45 24.25 14.55 4.41
N GLN A 46 24.05 15.68 3.77
CA GLN A 46 24.64 16.96 4.14
C GLN A 46 23.86 17.69 5.25
N HIS A 47 22.54 17.55 5.28
CA HIS A 47 21.65 18.38 6.09
C HIS A 47 20.87 17.65 7.17
N THR A 48 20.91 16.31 7.22
CA THR A 48 20.13 15.54 8.19
C THR A 48 20.98 14.47 8.87
N ASP A 49 20.76 14.28 10.16
CA ASP A 49 21.40 13.20 10.91
C ASP A 49 20.84 11.83 10.49
N ALA A 50 21.69 10.80 10.59
CA ALA A 50 21.27 9.41 10.43
C ALA A 50 20.30 9.02 11.55
N LEU A 51 19.22 8.32 11.17
CA LEU A 51 18.27 7.83 12.16
C LEU A 51 18.86 6.67 12.96
N PRO A 52 18.60 6.61 14.26
CA PRO A 52 18.92 5.43 15.04
C PRO A 52 18.06 4.25 14.58
N LYS A 53 18.54 3.03 14.84
CA LYS A 53 17.79 1.81 14.50
C LYS A 53 16.37 1.85 15.10
N VAL A 54 15.38 1.79 14.24
CA VAL A 54 13.96 1.81 14.64
C VAL A 54 13.57 0.45 15.18
N ASN A 55 13.10 0.40 16.42
CA ASN A 55 12.61 -0.81 17.06
C ASN A 55 11.22 -0.55 17.64
N MET A 56 10.19 -1.14 17.02
CA MET A 56 8.81 -1.05 17.48
C MET A 56 8.36 -2.38 18.03
N LYS A 57 7.95 -2.41 19.29
CA LYS A 57 7.43 -3.63 19.92
C LYS A 57 5.92 -3.75 19.76
N VAL A 58 5.46 -4.98 19.58
CA VAL A 58 4.02 -5.30 19.66
C VAL A 58 3.51 -4.96 21.06
N ARG A 59 2.53 -4.09 21.11
CA ARG A 59 1.89 -3.64 22.35
C ARG A 59 0.52 -4.26 22.57
N ARG A 60 -0.18 -4.53 21.48
CA ARG A 60 -1.50 -5.15 21.49
C ARG A 60 -1.58 -6.14 20.34
N THR A 61 -2.26 -7.25 20.58
CA THR A 61 -2.65 -8.21 19.56
C THR A 61 -4.17 -8.34 19.61
N LEU A 62 -4.84 -8.00 18.52
CA LEU A 62 -6.27 -8.09 18.37
C LEU A 62 -6.61 -9.48 17.83
N LYS A 63 -7.27 -10.28 18.65
CA LYS A 63 -7.62 -11.66 18.35
C LYS A 63 -9.13 -11.79 18.14
N GLY A 64 -9.53 -12.45 17.05
CA GLY A 64 -10.95 -12.70 16.85
C GLY A 64 -11.39 -12.92 15.42
N HIS A 65 -10.55 -12.67 14.42
CA HIS A 65 -10.73 -13.24 13.09
C HIS A 65 -10.36 -14.72 13.10
N LEU A 66 -11.08 -15.51 12.28
CA LEU A 66 -10.91 -16.96 12.18
C LEU A 66 -10.21 -17.37 10.88
N ALA A 67 -9.94 -16.41 10.00
CA ALA A 67 -9.27 -16.62 8.72
C ALA A 67 -8.36 -15.43 8.37
N LYS A 68 -7.67 -15.52 7.24
CA LYS A 68 -6.73 -14.54 6.71
C LYS A 68 -7.30 -13.12 6.70
N ILE A 69 -6.55 -12.17 7.22
CA ILE A 69 -6.88 -10.75 7.14
C ILE A 69 -6.28 -10.19 5.86
N TYR A 70 -7.10 -9.49 5.06
CA TYR A 70 -6.67 -8.90 3.80
C TYR A 70 -6.48 -7.39 3.86
N ALA A 71 -7.30 -6.70 4.64
CA ALA A 71 -7.25 -5.25 4.71
C ALA A 71 -7.51 -4.72 6.12
N MET A 72 -6.99 -3.52 6.38
CA MET A 72 -7.27 -2.75 7.59
C MET A 72 -7.22 -1.26 7.29
N HIS A 73 -7.97 -0.49 8.05
CA HIS A 73 -7.94 0.97 7.97
C HIS A 73 -8.20 1.62 9.33
N TRP A 74 -7.43 2.67 9.66
CA TRP A 74 -7.63 3.45 10.87
C TRP A 74 -8.81 4.43 10.71
N SER A 75 -9.56 4.63 11.79
CA SER A 75 -10.45 5.77 11.94
C SER A 75 -9.66 7.06 12.20
N THR A 76 -10.22 8.19 11.84
CA THR A 76 -9.66 9.52 12.12
C THR A 76 -9.56 9.84 13.61
N ASP A 77 -10.35 9.17 14.44
CA ASP A 77 -10.36 9.33 15.91
C ASP A 77 -9.12 8.77 16.63
N ARG A 78 -8.19 8.13 15.89
CA ARG A 78 -6.94 7.55 16.40
C ARG A 78 -7.13 6.39 17.38
N ARG A 79 -8.37 5.96 17.58
CA ARG A 79 -8.76 4.94 18.56
C ARG A 79 -9.30 3.69 17.89
N HIS A 80 -10.17 3.85 16.90
CA HIS A 80 -10.80 2.72 16.23
C HIS A 80 -10.10 2.35 14.95
N LEU A 81 -10.15 1.10 14.59
CA LEU A 81 -9.73 0.59 13.30
C LEU A 81 -10.69 -0.50 12.82
N VAL A 82 -10.81 -0.64 11.52
CA VAL A 82 -11.57 -1.71 10.87
C VAL A 82 -10.61 -2.70 10.25
N SER A 83 -10.93 -3.99 10.33
CA SER A 83 -10.23 -5.07 9.61
C SER A 83 -11.22 -5.96 8.87
N ALA A 84 -10.80 -6.43 7.70
CA ALA A 84 -11.56 -7.30 6.82
C ALA A 84 -10.85 -8.66 6.67
N SER A 85 -11.59 -9.76 6.79
CA SER A 85 -11.04 -11.10 6.76
C SER A 85 -11.87 -12.05 5.91
N GLN A 86 -11.21 -13.08 5.43
CA GLN A 86 -11.82 -14.20 4.68
C GLN A 86 -12.84 -15.00 5.51
N ASP A 87 -12.93 -14.75 6.83
CA ASP A 87 -14.00 -15.31 7.66
C ASP A 87 -15.38 -14.67 7.40
N GLY A 88 -15.48 -13.78 6.41
CA GLY A 88 -16.71 -13.09 6.04
C GLY A 88 -17.14 -12.04 7.06
N LYS A 89 -16.19 -11.41 7.76
CA LYS A 89 -16.49 -10.39 8.76
C LYS A 89 -15.64 -9.14 8.58
N LEU A 90 -16.27 -7.98 8.79
CA LEU A 90 -15.60 -6.77 9.21
C LEU A 90 -15.65 -6.68 10.74
N ILE A 91 -14.50 -6.46 11.37
CA ILE A 91 -14.44 -6.19 12.80
C ILE A 91 -13.92 -4.78 13.02
N ILE A 92 -14.66 -4.02 13.83
CA ILE A 92 -14.23 -2.71 14.32
C ILE A 92 -13.69 -2.91 15.71
N TRP A 93 -12.45 -2.46 15.90
CA TRP A 93 -11.70 -2.63 17.14
C TRP A 93 -11.47 -1.30 17.84
N ASP A 94 -11.50 -1.32 19.14
CA ASP A 94 -10.88 -0.29 19.97
C ASP A 94 -9.40 -0.67 20.20
N ALA A 95 -8.50 0.09 19.64
CA ALA A 95 -7.05 -0.16 19.67
C ALA A 95 -6.43 -0.05 21.07
N TYR A 96 -7.09 0.64 22.01
CA TYR A 96 -6.61 0.79 23.39
C TYR A 96 -7.06 -0.35 24.30
N THR A 97 -8.34 -0.73 24.22
CA THR A 97 -8.93 -1.78 25.07
C THR A 97 -8.82 -3.17 24.44
N THR A 98 -8.52 -3.26 23.15
CA THR A 98 -8.54 -4.49 22.33
C THR A 98 -9.93 -5.11 22.13
N ASN A 99 -10.97 -4.42 22.56
CA ASN A 99 -12.34 -4.89 22.43
C ASN A 99 -12.84 -4.77 20.99
N LYS A 100 -13.72 -5.68 20.62
CA LYS A 100 -14.52 -5.59 19.39
C LYS A 100 -15.69 -4.64 19.68
N VAL A 101 -15.74 -3.52 18.94
CA VAL A 101 -16.85 -2.57 19.02
C VAL A 101 -18.01 -3.06 18.16
N HIS A 102 -17.72 -3.52 16.95
CA HIS A 102 -18.67 -4.13 16.03
C HIS A 102 -18.06 -5.34 15.36
N ALA A 103 -18.90 -6.33 15.06
CA ALA A 103 -18.57 -7.46 14.20
C ALA A 103 -19.69 -7.60 13.16
N ILE A 104 -19.40 -7.19 11.93
CA ILE A 104 -20.38 -7.07 10.85
C ILE A 104 -20.20 -8.27 9.93
N PRO A 105 -21.22 -9.14 9.78
CA PRO A 105 -21.19 -10.23 8.82
C PRO A 105 -21.31 -9.67 7.40
N LEU A 106 -20.47 -10.17 6.50
CA LEU A 106 -20.45 -9.80 5.08
C LEU A 106 -21.24 -10.81 4.23
N ARG A 107 -21.72 -10.36 3.10
CA ARG A 107 -22.39 -11.22 2.12
C ARG A 107 -21.41 -12.16 1.41
N SER A 108 -20.22 -11.65 1.10
CA SER A 108 -19.12 -12.41 0.53
C SER A 108 -17.99 -12.57 1.54
N SER A 109 -17.42 -13.76 1.65
CA SER A 109 -16.22 -13.99 2.46
C SER A 109 -14.94 -13.54 1.76
N TRP A 110 -14.98 -13.34 0.44
CA TRP A 110 -13.84 -12.92 -0.35
C TRP A 110 -13.70 -11.40 -0.38
N VAL A 111 -13.46 -10.82 0.80
CA VAL A 111 -13.23 -9.38 0.97
C VAL A 111 -11.76 -9.06 0.80
N MET A 112 -11.43 -8.07 -0.02
CA MET A 112 -10.05 -7.65 -0.31
C MET A 112 -9.72 -6.28 0.24
N THR A 113 -10.73 -5.44 0.51
CA THR A 113 -10.52 -4.07 0.96
C THR A 113 -11.51 -3.65 2.01
N CYS A 114 -11.08 -2.71 2.86
CA CYS A 114 -11.98 -1.99 3.77
C CYS A 114 -11.51 -0.56 3.96
N ALA A 115 -12.46 0.32 4.27
CA ALA A 115 -12.21 1.72 4.55
C ALA A 115 -13.09 2.23 5.68
N TYR A 116 -12.54 3.16 6.48
CA TYR A 116 -13.26 3.94 7.48
C TYR A 116 -13.52 5.34 6.92
N ALA A 117 -14.75 5.84 7.04
CA ALA A 117 -15.07 7.19 6.63
C ALA A 117 -14.44 8.24 7.57
N PRO A 118 -14.09 9.44 7.09
CA PRO A 118 -13.48 10.47 7.91
C PRO A 118 -14.32 10.91 9.12
N SER A 119 -15.65 10.86 9.04
CA SER A 119 -16.54 11.16 10.15
C SER A 119 -16.54 10.11 11.26
N GLY A 120 -16.13 8.87 10.94
CA GLY A 120 -16.27 7.72 11.83
C GLY A 120 -17.67 7.07 11.81
N ASN A 121 -18.59 7.55 10.98
CA ASN A 121 -19.97 7.05 10.94
C ASN A 121 -20.18 5.88 9.97
N PHE A 122 -19.29 5.74 8.98
CA PHE A 122 -19.43 4.72 7.94
C PHE A 122 -18.16 3.90 7.81
N VAL A 123 -18.33 2.65 7.41
CA VAL A 123 -17.26 1.77 6.92
C VAL A 123 -17.69 1.17 5.59
N ALA A 124 -16.74 0.91 4.71
CA ALA A 124 -16.99 0.26 3.44
C ALA A 124 -16.09 -0.96 3.28
N CYS A 125 -16.52 -1.92 2.48
CA CYS A 125 -15.72 -3.06 2.07
C CYS A 125 -16.11 -3.51 0.67
N GLY A 126 -15.28 -4.36 0.07
CA GLY A 126 -15.54 -5.01 -1.20
C GLY A 126 -14.48 -6.06 -1.52
N GLY A 127 -14.71 -6.83 -2.56
CA GLY A 127 -13.82 -7.91 -2.97
C GLY A 127 -14.27 -8.59 -4.25
N LEU A 128 -14.25 -9.92 -4.27
CA LEU A 128 -14.57 -10.73 -5.46
C LEU A 128 -16.05 -10.68 -5.88
N ASP A 129 -16.90 -10.07 -5.08
CA ASP A 129 -18.30 -9.83 -5.42
C ASP A 129 -18.52 -8.59 -6.32
N ASN A 130 -17.45 -7.86 -6.62
CA ASN A 130 -17.43 -6.64 -7.46
C ASN A 130 -18.30 -5.49 -6.91
N ILE A 131 -18.76 -5.59 -5.66
CA ILE A 131 -19.66 -4.63 -5.02
C ILE A 131 -18.95 -3.93 -3.88
N CYS A 132 -19.07 -2.60 -3.80
CA CYS A 132 -18.67 -1.84 -2.63
C CYS A 132 -19.88 -1.70 -1.69
N SER A 133 -19.82 -2.38 -0.54
CA SER A 133 -20.86 -2.32 0.49
C SER A 133 -20.48 -1.29 1.55
N VAL A 134 -21.38 -0.33 1.80
CA VAL A 134 -21.22 0.72 2.81
C VAL A 134 -22.14 0.43 3.99
N TYR A 135 -21.61 0.49 5.21
CA TYR A 135 -22.31 0.21 6.46
C TYR A 135 -22.34 1.47 7.33
N ASN A 136 -23.50 1.77 7.92
CA ASN A 136 -23.66 2.86 8.87
C ASN A 136 -23.46 2.34 10.30
N LEU A 137 -22.53 2.94 11.04
CA LEU A 137 -22.19 2.59 12.42
C LEU A 137 -22.97 3.40 13.47
N SER A 138 -23.65 4.48 13.06
CA SER A 138 -24.34 5.40 13.96
C SER A 138 -25.69 4.88 14.44
N SER A 139 -26.22 3.82 13.83
CA SER A 139 -27.49 3.24 14.27
C SER A 139 -27.31 2.51 15.62
N ARG A 140 -27.94 3.04 16.65
CA ARG A 140 -27.85 2.50 18.02
C ARG A 140 -28.73 1.28 18.27
N GLU A 141 -29.67 0.99 17.37
CA GLU A 141 -30.64 -0.09 17.53
C GLU A 141 -30.41 -1.21 16.51
N GLY A 142 -30.08 -2.39 16.99
CA GLY A 142 -29.97 -3.60 16.20
C GLY A 142 -28.61 -3.83 15.51
N PRO A 143 -28.50 -4.90 14.73
CA PRO A 143 -27.26 -5.24 14.02
C PRO A 143 -26.97 -4.21 12.92
N THR A 144 -25.69 -3.88 12.76
CA THR A 144 -25.23 -2.97 11.67
C THR A 144 -25.67 -3.53 10.33
N ARG A 145 -26.45 -2.74 9.57
CA ARG A 145 -26.99 -3.10 8.26
C ARG A 145 -26.25 -2.38 7.14
N VAL A 146 -26.29 -2.97 5.95
CA VAL A 146 -25.83 -2.32 4.74
C VAL A 146 -26.65 -1.05 4.52
N ALA A 147 -25.99 0.09 4.47
CA ALA A 147 -26.61 1.37 4.15
C ALA A 147 -26.74 1.56 2.64
N ARG A 148 -25.74 1.09 1.87
CA ARG A 148 -25.70 1.18 0.41
C ARG A 148 -24.83 0.10 -0.20
N GLU A 149 -25.24 -0.41 -1.35
CA GLU A 149 -24.45 -1.27 -2.23
C GLU A 149 -24.15 -0.49 -3.52
N LEU A 150 -22.88 -0.39 -3.86
CA LEU A 150 -22.40 0.32 -5.05
C LEU A 150 -21.96 -0.74 -6.05
N SER A 151 -22.79 -0.99 -7.05
CA SER A 151 -22.57 -1.99 -8.08
C SER A 151 -22.34 -1.32 -9.45
N GLY A 152 -21.40 -1.86 -10.23
CA GLY A 152 -21.06 -1.33 -11.55
C GLY A 152 -19.66 -1.69 -12.04
N HIS A 153 -18.76 -2.10 -11.14
CA HIS A 153 -17.51 -2.72 -11.55
C HIS A 153 -17.77 -4.10 -12.17
N SER A 154 -17.02 -4.43 -13.22
CA SER A 154 -17.07 -5.75 -13.86
C SER A 154 -16.03 -6.73 -13.33
N GLY A 155 -15.05 -6.24 -12.58
CA GLY A 155 -14.00 -7.02 -11.90
C GLY A 155 -14.04 -6.83 -10.38
N TYR A 156 -13.22 -7.59 -9.67
CA TYR A 156 -13.13 -7.52 -8.20
C TYR A 156 -12.72 -6.14 -7.70
N LEU A 157 -13.20 -5.76 -6.52
CA LEU A 157 -12.73 -4.56 -5.84
C LEU A 157 -11.40 -4.83 -5.13
N SER A 158 -10.38 -4.11 -5.54
CA SER A 158 -9.03 -4.18 -4.94
C SER A 158 -8.85 -3.18 -3.78
N CYS A 159 -9.38 -1.96 -3.92
CA CYS A 159 -9.29 -0.93 -2.91
C CYS A 159 -10.53 -0.01 -2.89
N CYS A 160 -10.86 0.52 -1.73
CA CYS A 160 -11.85 1.59 -1.57
C CYS A 160 -11.35 2.63 -0.58
N ARG A 161 -11.67 3.93 -0.81
CA ARG A 161 -11.30 5.03 0.07
C ARG A 161 -12.39 6.10 0.07
N PHE A 162 -12.83 6.51 1.24
CA PHE A 162 -13.74 7.63 1.38
C PHE A 162 -13.01 8.96 1.16
N ILE A 163 -13.57 9.81 0.33
CA ILE A 163 -13.19 11.23 0.24
C ILE A 163 -13.89 11.98 1.39
N ASN A 164 -15.16 11.72 1.57
CA ASN A 164 -16.01 12.18 2.66
C ASN A 164 -17.19 11.20 2.82
N ASP A 165 -18.14 11.49 3.71
CA ASP A 165 -19.28 10.60 3.97
C ASP A 165 -20.19 10.37 2.75
N ARG A 166 -20.19 11.32 1.82
CA ARG A 166 -21.01 11.27 0.60
C ARG A 166 -20.29 10.66 -0.60
N ARG A 167 -18.95 10.74 -0.65
CA ARG A 167 -18.17 10.29 -1.81
C ARG A 167 -17.15 9.22 -1.45
N ILE A 168 -17.16 8.14 -2.19
CA ILE A 168 -16.19 7.05 -2.08
C ILE A 168 -15.56 6.75 -3.43
N LEU A 169 -14.27 6.49 -3.42
CA LEU A 169 -13.48 6.07 -4.57
C LEU A 169 -13.18 4.58 -4.46
N THR A 170 -13.30 3.86 -5.57
CA THR A 170 -13.01 2.42 -5.66
C THR A 170 -12.04 2.15 -6.80
N SER A 171 -11.23 1.11 -6.67
CA SER A 171 -10.39 0.54 -7.74
C SER A 171 -10.71 -0.93 -7.92
N SER A 172 -10.50 -1.44 -9.14
CA SER A 172 -10.95 -2.77 -9.52
C SER A 172 -9.99 -3.47 -10.49
N GLY A 173 -10.08 -4.82 -10.51
CA GLY A 173 -9.51 -5.67 -11.52
C GLY A 173 -10.10 -5.52 -12.92
N ASP A 174 -11.11 -4.66 -13.10
CA ASP A 174 -11.58 -4.24 -14.43
C ASP A 174 -10.74 -3.11 -15.06
N MET A 175 -9.57 -2.82 -14.50
CA MET A 175 -8.61 -1.78 -14.93
C MET A 175 -9.12 -0.35 -14.72
N THR A 176 -10.21 -0.15 -13.98
CA THR A 176 -10.80 1.18 -13.75
C THR A 176 -10.81 1.57 -12.29
N CYS A 177 -10.89 2.88 -12.04
CA CYS A 177 -11.34 3.44 -10.77
C CYS A 177 -12.69 4.12 -10.96
N MET A 178 -13.53 4.12 -9.93
CA MET A 178 -14.85 4.76 -10.00
C MET A 178 -15.08 5.63 -8.77
N LEU A 179 -15.67 6.81 -9.01
CA LEU A 179 -16.18 7.69 -7.98
C LEU A 179 -17.67 7.49 -7.83
N TRP A 180 -18.12 7.31 -6.59
CA TRP A 180 -19.51 7.05 -6.24
C TRP A 180 -20.06 8.13 -5.32
N ASP A 181 -21.34 8.44 -5.50
CA ASP A 181 -22.14 9.14 -4.51
C ASP A 181 -22.84 8.09 -3.62
N VAL A 182 -22.48 8.10 -2.33
CA VAL A 182 -22.96 7.10 -1.36
C VAL A 182 -24.45 7.29 -1.07
N GLU A 183 -24.96 8.53 -1.13
CA GLU A 183 -26.34 8.85 -0.82
C GLU A 183 -27.29 8.30 -1.90
N THR A 184 -26.96 8.54 -3.17
CA THR A 184 -27.76 8.07 -4.30
C THR A 184 -27.43 6.64 -4.74
N GLY A 185 -26.21 6.17 -4.44
CA GLY A 185 -25.68 4.88 -4.93
C GLY A 185 -25.25 4.93 -6.40
N SER A 186 -25.17 6.11 -7.00
CA SER A 186 -24.86 6.27 -8.42
C SER A 186 -23.36 6.49 -8.65
N ARG A 187 -22.86 5.98 -9.79
CA ARG A 187 -21.53 6.26 -10.30
C ARG A 187 -21.48 7.71 -10.80
N VAL A 188 -20.56 8.51 -10.24
CA VAL A 188 -20.34 9.91 -10.63
C VAL A 188 -19.37 10.01 -11.81
N THR A 189 -18.21 9.32 -11.70
CA THR A 189 -17.14 9.38 -12.71
C THR A 189 -16.44 8.03 -12.77
N GLU A 190 -16.01 7.66 -13.96
CA GLU A 190 -15.16 6.52 -14.24
C GLU A 190 -13.79 7.01 -14.73
N PHE A 191 -12.72 6.40 -14.21
CA PHE A 191 -11.32 6.69 -14.56
C PHE A 191 -10.73 5.46 -15.21
N ALA A 192 -10.62 5.48 -16.54
CA ALA A 192 -10.16 4.36 -17.36
C ALA A 192 -8.98 4.82 -18.22
N ASP A 193 -7.78 4.35 -17.88
CA ASP A 193 -6.53 4.61 -18.63
C ASP A 193 -5.43 3.59 -18.29
N HIS A 194 -5.65 2.75 -17.23
CA HIS A 194 -4.76 1.64 -16.92
C HIS A 194 -4.94 0.49 -17.92
N LEU A 195 -3.86 -0.26 -18.14
CA LEU A 195 -3.83 -1.43 -19.03
C LEU A 195 -3.74 -2.76 -18.26
N GLY A 196 -3.83 -2.71 -16.94
CA GLY A 196 -3.84 -3.84 -16.02
C GLY A 196 -4.71 -3.55 -14.81
N ASP A 197 -4.98 -4.57 -14.00
CA ASP A 197 -5.79 -4.50 -12.79
C ASP A 197 -5.31 -3.38 -11.88
N VAL A 198 -6.20 -2.48 -11.44
CA VAL A 198 -5.83 -1.44 -10.49
C VAL A 198 -5.86 -2.02 -9.09
N MET A 199 -4.70 -2.14 -8.45
CA MET A 199 -4.55 -2.83 -7.17
C MET A 199 -4.80 -1.93 -5.96
N ASN A 200 -4.45 -0.66 -6.04
CA ASN A 200 -4.56 0.24 -4.88
C ASN A 200 -4.73 1.70 -5.30
N ILE A 201 -5.36 2.47 -4.43
CA ILE A 201 -5.56 3.91 -4.59
C ILE A 201 -5.23 4.66 -3.30
N SER A 202 -4.77 5.90 -3.45
CA SER A 202 -4.54 6.81 -2.34
C SER A 202 -5.04 8.22 -2.69
N ILE A 203 -5.80 8.84 -1.79
CA ILE A 203 -6.31 10.20 -1.95
C ILE A 203 -5.27 11.17 -1.41
N ASN A 204 -5.07 12.29 -2.08
CA ASN A 204 -4.16 13.33 -1.64
C ASN A 204 -4.65 13.95 -0.32
N PRO A 205 -3.83 13.97 0.75
CA PRO A 205 -4.25 14.47 2.06
C PRO A 205 -4.50 15.98 2.09
N THR A 206 -3.91 16.74 1.18
CA THR A 206 -4.04 18.21 1.13
C THR A 206 -5.04 18.68 0.07
N ASN A 207 -5.29 17.87 -0.97
CA ASN A 207 -6.21 18.21 -2.07
C ASN A 207 -7.08 16.99 -2.43
N GLN A 208 -8.29 16.95 -1.91
CA GLN A 208 -9.25 15.86 -2.13
C GLN A 208 -9.71 15.67 -3.59
N ASN A 209 -9.35 16.58 -4.51
CA ASN A 209 -9.65 16.43 -5.92
C ASN A 209 -8.60 15.65 -6.70
N ILE A 210 -7.54 15.20 -6.03
CA ILE A 210 -6.44 14.47 -6.64
C ILE A 210 -6.27 13.12 -5.93
N PHE A 211 -6.09 12.07 -6.70
CA PHE A 211 -5.71 10.75 -6.18
C PHE A 211 -4.68 10.08 -7.09
N VAL A 212 -4.00 9.07 -6.55
CA VAL A 212 -3.08 8.21 -7.29
C VAL A 212 -3.57 6.77 -7.26
N SER A 213 -3.30 6.04 -8.33
CA SER A 213 -3.55 4.61 -8.47
C SER A 213 -2.27 3.88 -8.86
N GLY A 214 -2.15 2.63 -8.41
CA GLY A 214 -1.12 1.69 -8.81
C GLY A 214 -1.74 0.43 -9.40
N ALA A 215 -1.19 -0.08 -10.50
CA ALA A 215 -1.79 -1.19 -11.24
C ALA A 215 -0.78 -2.26 -11.67
N CYS A 216 -1.32 -3.39 -12.15
CA CYS A 216 -0.55 -4.51 -12.70
C CYS A 216 0.10 -4.20 -14.06
N ASP A 217 -0.12 -3.02 -14.62
CA ASP A 217 0.63 -2.51 -15.78
C ASP A 217 1.99 -1.90 -15.41
N ALA A 218 2.42 -2.01 -14.14
CA ALA A 218 3.65 -1.44 -13.56
C ALA A 218 3.69 0.11 -13.55
N PHE A 219 2.58 0.79 -13.83
CA PHE A 219 2.48 2.24 -13.79
C PHE A 219 1.70 2.72 -12.57
N ALA A 220 2.12 3.88 -12.04
CA ALA A 220 1.30 4.68 -11.16
C ALA A 220 0.75 5.87 -11.95
N LYS A 221 -0.52 6.24 -11.72
CA LYS A 221 -1.17 7.35 -12.39
C LYS A 221 -1.74 8.33 -11.39
N LEU A 222 -1.57 9.63 -11.70
CA LEU A 222 -2.18 10.75 -10.98
C LEU A 222 -3.44 11.18 -11.71
N TRP A 223 -4.53 11.34 -10.97
CA TRP A 223 -5.85 11.67 -11.51
C TRP A 223 -6.40 12.94 -10.91
N ASP A 224 -7.09 13.74 -11.72
CA ASP A 224 -7.95 14.84 -11.26
C ASP A 224 -9.42 14.39 -11.33
N ILE A 225 -10.05 14.32 -10.17
CA ILE A 225 -11.46 13.90 -10.00
C ILE A 225 -12.43 14.77 -10.79
N ARG A 226 -12.11 16.04 -10.97
CA ARG A 226 -12.98 17.01 -11.65
C ARG A 226 -12.99 16.81 -13.17
N THR A 227 -11.85 16.41 -13.72
CA THR A 227 -11.71 16.22 -15.18
C THR A 227 -11.94 14.78 -15.60
N GLY A 228 -11.86 13.82 -14.66
CA GLY A 228 -11.98 12.40 -14.95
C GLY A 228 -10.79 11.82 -15.74
N LYS A 229 -9.67 12.55 -15.83
CA LYS A 229 -8.52 12.18 -16.67
C LYS A 229 -7.26 11.94 -15.84
N ALA A 230 -6.41 11.05 -16.34
CA ALA A 230 -5.04 10.94 -15.86
C ALA A 230 -4.26 12.21 -16.21
N VAL A 231 -3.64 12.83 -15.21
CA VAL A 231 -2.82 14.03 -15.34
C VAL A 231 -1.37 13.67 -15.62
N GLN A 232 -0.87 12.65 -14.94
CA GLN A 232 0.51 12.18 -15.04
C GLN A 232 0.57 10.65 -14.96
N THR A 233 1.57 10.05 -15.60
CA THR A 233 1.86 8.61 -15.54
C THR A 233 3.31 8.41 -15.16
N PHE A 234 3.53 7.69 -14.06
CA PHE A 234 4.85 7.43 -13.49
C PHE A 234 5.29 6.01 -13.82
N ALA A 235 6.38 5.92 -14.54
CA ALA A 235 7.06 4.67 -14.88
C ALA A 235 8.27 4.47 -13.96
N GLY A 236 8.62 3.21 -13.74
CA GLY A 236 9.82 2.86 -12.98
C GLY A 236 9.79 1.41 -12.55
N HIS A 237 8.68 0.94 -11.98
CA HIS A 237 8.52 -0.46 -11.57
C HIS A 237 8.58 -1.41 -12.77
N GLU A 238 9.06 -2.63 -12.49
CA GLU A 238 9.22 -3.70 -13.48
C GLU A 238 8.13 -4.77 -13.37
N SER A 239 7.27 -4.66 -12.34
CA SER A 239 6.16 -5.58 -12.04
C SER A 239 5.00 -4.84 -11.40
N ASP A 240 3.97 -5.58 -11.01
CA ASP A 240 2.70 -5.13 -10.45
C ASP A 240 2.91 -4.19 -9.27
N ILE A 241 2.19 -3.06 -9.24
CA ILE A 241 2.15 -2.14 -8.11
C ILE A 241 0.98 -2.53 -7.21
N ASN A 242 1.28 -3.21 -6.09
CA ASN A 242 0.25 -3.70 -5.15
C ASN A 242 -0.16 -2.66 -4.12
N ALA A 243 0.71 -1.71 -3.81
CA ALA A 243 0.47 -0.73 -2.76
C ALA A 243 0.90 0.67 -3.19
N ILE A 244 0.09 1.67 -2.80
CA ILE A 244 0.38 3.07 -3.07
C ILE A 244 -0.14 3.94 -1.93
N GLN A 245 0.64 4.94 -1.53
CA GLN A 245 0.22 5.93 -0.53
C GLN A 245 0.81 7.29 -0.81
N PHE A 246 0.01 8.35 -0.67
CA PHE A 246 0.51 9.71 -0.67
C PHE A 246 1.47 9.96 0.48
N PHE A 247 2.51 10.73 0.19
CA PHE A 247 3.35 11.35 1.19
C PHE A 247 2.54 12.41 1.98
N PRO A 248 2.79 12.62 3.27
CA PRO A 248 1.94 13.47 4.11
C PRO A 248 1.75 14.91 3.63
N ASP A 249 2.69 15.48 2.90
CA ASP A 249 2.59 16.83 2.35
C ASP A 249 1.77 16.94 1.06
N GLY A 250 1.40 15.78 0.46
CA GLY A 250 0.60 15.71 -0.77
C GLY A 250 1.38 15.99 -2.06
N ASN A 251 2.69 16.22 -2.03
CA ASN A 251 3.51 16.53 -3.22
C ASN A 251 4.24 15.31 -3.80
N ALA A 252 4.24 14.21 -3.07
CA ALA A 252 4.88 12.96 -3.46
C ALA A 252 4.01 11.77 -3.09
N PHE A 253 4.35 10.58 -3.57
CA PHE A 253 3.72 9.34 -3.16
C PHE A 253 4.72 8.18 -3.23
N GLY A 254 4.50 7.18 -2.38
CA GLY A 254 5.27 5.94 -2.35
C GLY A 254 4.49 4.78 -2.91
N THR A 255 5.18 3.88 -3.58
CA THR A 255 4.64 2.65 -4.16
C THR A 255 5.37 1.44 -3.62
N GLY A 256 4.71 0.29 -3.63
CA GLY A 256 5.30 -1.02 -3.35
C GLY A 256 4.89 -2.01 -4.41
N SER A 257 5.85 -2.78 -4.93
CA SER A 257 5.67 -3.63 -6.09
C SER A 257 6.16 -5.06 -5.87
N ASP A 258 5.72 -5.96 -6.74
CA ASP A 258 6.21 -7.33 -6.84
C ASP A 258 7.66 -7.43 -7.35
N ASP A 259 8.24 -6.33 -7.87
CA ASP A 259 9.66 -6.22 -8.15
C ASP A 259 10.55 -6.15 -6.88
N ALA A 260 9.95 -6.34 -5.70
CA ALA A 260 10.58 -6.27 -4.38
C ALA A 260 11.13 -4.88 -4.00
N SER A 261 10.73 -3.83 -4.69
CA SER A 261 11.12 -2.46 -4.40
C SER A 261 9.96 -1.57 -4.00
N CYS A 262 10.24 -0.61 -3.09
CA CYS A 262 9.42 0.58 -2.94
C CYS A 262 10.05 1.72 -3.73
N ARG A 263 9.24 2.63 -4.25
CA ARG A 263 9.69 3.83 -4.95
C ARG A 263 8.96 5.06 -4.43
N LEU A 264 9.67 6.19 -4.43
CA LEU A 264 9.13 7.49 -4.09
C LEU A 264 9.11 8.36 -5.34
N PHE A 265 7.94 8.88 -5.71
CA PHE A 265 7.74 9.75 -6.86
C PHE A 265 7.33 11.16 -6.42
N ASP A 266 7.90 12.18 -7.04
CA ASP A 266 7.50 13.59 -6.86
C ASP A 266 6.56 13.99 -8.01
N ILE A 267 5.38 14.49 -7.64
CA ILE A 267 4.35 14.89 -8.60
C ILE A 267 4.77 16.16 -9.36
N ARG A 268 5.47 17.08 -8.69
CA ARG A 268 5.88 18.36 -9.28
C ARG A 268 7.05 18.21 -10.24
N ALA A 269 7.98 17.30 -9.89
CA ALA A 269 9.14 17.02 -10.72
C ALA A 269 8.87 15.94 -11.79
N ASP A 270 7.71 15.29 -11.74
CA ASP A 270 7.32 14.18 -12.63
C ASP A 270 8.39 13.08 -12.74
N ARG A 271 8.98 12.72 -11.59
CA ARG A 271 10.07 11.74 -11.56
C ARG A 271 10.15 10.96 -10.26
N GLU A 272 10.85 9.82 -10.35
CA GLU A 272 11.29 9.06 -9.18
C GLU A 272 12.37 9.83 -8.42
N LEU A 273 12.20 9.96 -7.11
CA LEU A 273 13.18 10.59 -6.21
C LEU A 273 14.11 9.56 -5.57
N ASN A 274 13.59 8.39 -5.21
CA ASN A 274 14.34 7.36 -4.50
C ASN A 274 13.72 5.97 -4.70
N GLN A 275 14.59 4.95 -4.69
CA GLN A 275 14.20 3.54 -4.70
C GLN A 275 14.71 2.88 -3.41
N PHE A 276 13.84 2.08 -2.79
CA PHE A 276 14.12 1.33 -1.57
C PHE A 276 14.05 -0.15 -1.91
N SER A 277 15.18 -0.80 -2.03
CA SER A 277 15.29 -2.22 -2.31
C SER A 277 16.38 -2.87 -1.45
N ASN A 278 16.22 -4.15 -1.21
CA ASN A 278 17.22 -4.95 -0.53
C ASN A 278 17.53 -6.17 -1.40
N GLU A 279 18.74 -6.26 -1.92
CA GLU A 279 19.19 -7.34 -2.80
C GLU A 279 19.00 -8.75 -2.19
N GLN A 280 18.91 -8.82 -0.87
CA GLN A 280 18.68 -10.07 -0.15
C GLN A 280 17.20 -10.49 -0.11
N VAL A 281 16.27 -9.61 -0.48
CA VAL A 281 14.82 -9.82 -0.39
C VAL A 281 14.23 -9.81 -1.79
N LEU A 282 13.66 -10.93 -2.19
CA LEU A 282 13.08 -11.12 -3.51
C LEU A 282 11.54 -11.22 -3.49
N CYS A 283 10.94 -10.90 -2.34
CA CYS A 283 9.49 -10.98 -2.16
C CYS A 283 8.81 -9.68 -2.53
N GLY A 284 7.66 -9.79 -3.14
CA GLY A 284 6.81 -8.64 -3.45
C GLY A 284 6.38 -7.85 -2.21
N ILE A 285 6.10 -6.59 -2.40
CA ILE A 285 5.58 -5.70 -1.37
C ILE A 285 4.07 -5.67 -1.45
N THR A 286 3.41 -5.95 -0.33
CA THR A 286 1.95 -6.03 -0.24
C THR A 286 1.31 -4.74 0.23
N SER A 287 2.04 -3.96 1.01
CA SER A 287 1.49 -2.76 1.65
C SER A 287 2.58 -1.76 2.02
N VAL A 288 2.27 -0.47 1.92
CA VAL A 288 3.17 0.62 2.29
C VAL A 288 2.45 1.64 3.17
N ALA A 289 3.18 2.26 4.10
CA ALA A 289 2.68 3.41 4.85
C ALA A 289 3.83 4.34 5.27
N PHE A 290 3.54 5.65 5.25
CA PHE A 290 4.46 6.66 5.76
C PHE A 290 4.20 6.97 7.23
N SER A 291 5.26 7.36 7.96
CA SER A 291 5.07 8.08 9.22
C SER A 291 4.44 9.45 8.95
N VAL A 292 3.81 10.04 9.98
CA VAL A 292 3.14 11.36 9.84
C VAL A 292 4.12 12.45 9.41
N SER A 293 5.38 12.35 9.82
CA SER A 293 6.45 13.26 9.37
C SER A 293 6.93 13.01 7.94
N GLY A 294 6.58 11.87 7.33
CA GLY A 294 7.14 11.42 6.06
C GLY A 294 8.56 10.83 6.14
N ARG A 295 9.24 10.89 7.31
CA ARG A 295 10.62 10.45 7.43
C ARG A 295 10.81 8.94 7.32
N LEU A 296 9.82 8.14 7.76
CA LEU A 296 9.85 6.70 7.70
C LEU A 296 8.84 6.16 6.68
N LEU A 297 9.28 5.17 5.91
CA LEU A 297 8.44 4.34 5.07
C LEU A 297 8.43 2.92 5.65
N PHE A 298 7.25 2.40 5.93
CA PHE A 298 7.01 1.02 6.34
C PHE A 298 6.55 0.22 5.13
N ALA A 299 7.21 -0.89 4.85
CA ALA A 299 6.86 -1.82 3.77
C ALA A 299 6.60 -3.22 4.32
N GLY A 300 5.41 -3.76 4.07
CA GLY A 300 5.03 -5.14 4.36
C GLY A 300 5.34 -6.03 3.17
N TYR A 301 5.87 -7.23 3.44
CA TYR A 301 6.34 -8.14 2.41
C TYR A 301 5.52 -9.42 2.36
N ASP A 302 5.44 -9.99 1.16
CA ASP A 302 4.87 -11.30 0.89
C ASP A 302 5.91 -12.40 1.19
N ASP A 303 6.06 -12.71 2.47
CA ASP A 303 7.18 -13.49 2.97
C ASP A 303 6.71 -14.85 3.50
N PHE A 304 6.08 -15.65 2.66
CA PHE A 304 5.78 -17.02 3.04
C PHE A 304 7.01 -17.96 2.88
N GLU A 305 7.92 -17.68 1.95
CA GLU A 305 9.16 -18.41 1.70
C GLU A 305 10.26 -17.51 1.11
N CYS A 306 10.50 -16.33 1.68
CA CYS A 306 11.57 -15.48 1.17
C CYS A 306 12.93 -16.11 1.39
N LYS A 307 13.46 -16.75 0.37
CA LYS A 307 14.84 -17.22 0.35
C LYS A 307 15.75 -16.00 0.34
N VAL A 308 16.26 -15.63 1.50
CA VAL A 308 17.41 -14.75 1.58
C VAL A 308 18.51 -15.41 0.74
N ARG A 309 18.91 -14.80 -0.36
CA ARG A 309 20.16 -15.22 -1.05
C ARG A 309 21.31 -14.96 -0.09
N THR A 310 21.62 -15.96 0.71
CA THR A 310 22.95 -16.04 1.29
C THR A 310 23.92 -16.34 0.16
N HIS A 311 25.13 -15.87 0.28
CA HIS A 311 26.27 -16.06 -0.65
C HIS A 311 26.62 -17.55 -0.91
N SER A 312 25.65 -18.42 -1.08
CA SER A 312 25.79 -19.87 -1.23
C SER A 312 25.56 -20.40 -2.65
N ASP A 313 25.69 -19.57 -3.68
CA ASP A 313 25.94 -20.10 -5.03
C ASP A 313 27.27 -20.88 -5.12
N LEU A 314 28.08 -20.85 -4.05
CA LEU A 314 29.30 -21.66 -3.89
C LEU A 314 29.05 -23.14 -3.49
N TYR A 315 27.85 -23.51 -3.07
CA TYR A 315 27.56 -24.89 -2.59
C TYR A 315 26.97 -25.83 -3.64
N ARG A 316 26.88 -25.41 -4.91
CA ARG A 316 26.56 -26.35 -6.00
C ARG A 316 27.68 -27.36 -6.29
N VAL A 317 28.86 -27.21 -5.68
CA VAL A 317 30.05 -28.08 -5.96
C VAL A 317 30.30 -29.12 -4.88
N PHE A 318 29.68 -29.03 -3.69
CA PHE A 318 29.90 -30.01 -2.62
C PHE A 318 28.60 -30.54 -1.99
N PRO A 319 28.08 -31.70 -2.43
CA PRO A 319 26.80 -32.24 -1.91
C PRO A 319 26.90 -32.93 -0.54
N PHE A 320 27.99 -32.84 0.19
CA PHE A 320 28.22 -33.68 1.39
C PHE A 320 28.60 -32.91 2.67
N MET A 321 28.08 -31.74 2.94
CA MET A 321 28.14 -31.18 4.29
C MET A 321 26.75 -30.86 4.83
N ARG A 322 26.18 -31.81 5.57
CA ARG A 322 25.11 -31.59 6.53
C ARG A 322 25.65 -30.68 7.63
N PHE A 323 25.39 -29.37 7.53
CA PHE A 323 25.40 -28.50 8.69
C PHE A 323 23.96 -28.21 9.07
N ALA A 324 23.48 -28.92 10.06
CA ALA A 324 22.35 -28.55 10.86
C ALA A 324 22.72 -27.26 11.62
N GLY A 325 22.01 -26.18 11.37
CA GLY A 325 22.10 -24.99 12.20
C GLY A 325 22.34 -23.74 11.40
N LEU A 326 21.31 -23.03 11.16
CA LEU A 326 20.97 -21.60 11.20
C LEU A 326 19.84 -21.29 10.23
N PHE A 327 18.73 -22.01 10.34
CA PHE A 327 17.45 -21.43 9.92
C PHE A 327 17.01 -20.47 11.02
N THR A 328 17.56 -19.28 11.01
CA THR A 328 17.09 -18.23 11.91
C THR A 328 15.95 -17.49 11.25
N HIS A 329 14.74 -17.77 11.74
CA HIS A 329 13.51 -16.98 11.64
C HIS A 329 12.96 -16.74 10.24
N THR A 330 12.28 -17.73 9.73
CA THR A 330 11.19 -17.60 8.77
C THR A 330 9.99 -16.94 9.47
N GLY A 331 9.91 -15.66 9.49
CA GLY A 331 8.77 -14.92 10.00
C GLY A 331 8.55 -13.70 9.14
N SER A 332 7.32 -13.50 8.67
CA SER A 332 6.93 -12.32 7.89
C SER A 332 7.40 -11.04 8.54
N PHE A 333 8.04 -10.18 7.78
CA PHE A 333 8.65 -8.96 8.30
C PHE A 333 8.15 -7.71 7.59
N ILE A 334 8.29 -6.60 8.29
CA ILE A 334 8.06 -5.26 7.77
C ILE A 334 9.42 -4.57 7.77
N GLN A 335 9.85 -4.06 6.64
CA GLN A 335 11.05 -3.23 6.59
C GLN A 335 10.68 -1.77 6.85
N VAL A 336 11.59 -1.09 7.55
CA VAL A 336 11.48 0.33 7.86
C VAL A 336 12.63 1.05 7.18
N TRP A 337 12.29 2.02 6.35
CA TRP A 337 13.22 2.78 5.54
C TRP A 337 13.27 4.24 5.97
N ASP A 338 14.44 4.84 6.00
CA ASP A 338 14.64 6.29 6.04
C ASP A 338 14.39 6.85 4.63
N VAL A 339 13.30 7.59 4.46
CA VAL A 339 12.85 8.09 3.16
C VAL A 339 13.86 9.03 2.51
N LEU A 340 14.51 9.87 3.32
CA LEU A 340 15.45 10.87 2.81
C LEU A 340 16.79 10.23 2.41
N ARG A 341 17.33 9.33 3.25
CA ARG A 341 18.64 8.72 3.03
C ARG A 341 18.59 7.46 2.17
N GLY A 342 17.42 6.87 1.98
CA GLY A 342 17.26 5.62 1.24
C GLY A 342 17.83 4.40 1.97
N GLU A 343 17.99 4.47 3.29
CA GLU A 343 18.63 3.44 4.09
C GLU A 343 17.62 2.65 4.92
N LYS A 344 17.85 1.35 5.07
CA LYS A 344 17.05 0.51 5.95
C LYS A 344 17.43 0.79 7.41
N VAL A 345 16.47 1.30 8.18
CA VAL A 345 16.66 1.66 9.60
C VAL A 345 16.04 0.66 10.57
N GLY A 346 15.28 -0.32 10.10
CA GLY A 346 14.70 -1.33 10.96
C GLY A 346 14.07 -2.50 10.23
N SER A 347 13.78 -3.55 11.00
CA SER A 347 12.96 -4.69 10.59
C SER A 347 12.05 -5.08 11.74
N LEU A 348 10.76 -5.21 11.50
CA LEU A 348 9.77 -5.53 12.50
C LEU A 348 9.22 -6.94 12.22
N THR A 349 9.48 -7.86 13.12
CA THR A 349 9.08 -9.26 13.03
C THR A 349 7.92 -9.59 13.95
N GLY A 350 7.39 -10.78 13.85
CA GLY A 350 6.43 -11.33 14.82
C GLY A 350 5.11 -11.81 14.25
N HIS A 351 4.81 -11.60 12.95
CA HIS A 351 3.75 -12.33 12.26
C HIS A 351 4.28 -13.69 11.79
N ASP A 352 3.40 -14.70 11.85
CA ASP A 352 3.72 -16.08 11.48
C ASP A 352 3.31 -16.40 10.03
N ASN A 353 2.76 -15.42 9.31
CA ASN A 353 2.35 -15.52 7.91
C ASN A 353 2.43 -14.13 7.24
N ARG A 354 2.21 -14.07 5.92
CA ARG A 354 2.21 -12.89 5.06
C ARG A 354 1.59 -11.67 5.77
N VAL A 355 2.29 -10.54 5.78
CA VAL A 355 1.73 -9.25 6.16
C VAL A 355 0.97 -8.71 4.95
N SER A 356 -0.36 -8.71 5.04
CA SER A 356 -1.23 -8.30 3.93
C SER A 356 -1.54 -6.81 3.92
N CYS A 357 -1.57 -6.19 5.09
CA CYS A 357 -1.93 -4.79 5.22
C CYS A 357 -1.23 -4.14 6.40
N LEU A 358 -0.96 -2.84 6.28
CA LEU A 358 -0.43 -2.02 7.36
C LEU A 358 -0.94 -0.59 7.26
N GLY A 359 -0.90 0.13 8.37
CA GLY A 359 -1.30 1.53 8.42
C GLY A 359 -0.83 2.21 9.70
N VAL A 360 -0.44 3.47 9.57
CA VAL A 360 -0.04 4.33 10.68
C VAL A 360 -1.26 5.10 11.17
N SER A 361 -1.43 5.19 12.50
CA SER A 361 -2.50 6.02 13.10
C SER A 361 -2.27 7.51 12.82
N ASN A 362 -3.34 8.30 12.75
CA ASN A 362 -3.28 9.72 12.40
C ASN A 362 -2.46 10.59 13.37
N ASP A 363 -2.16 10.07 14.58
CA ASP A 363 -1.25 10.71 15.54
C ASP A 363 0.22 10.26 15.39
N GLY A 364 0.50 9.36 14.46
CA GLY A 364 1.85 8.82 14.22
C GLY A 364 2.39 7.89 15.31
N ILE A 365 1.62 7.62 16.37
CA ILE A 365 2.12 6.89 17.55
C ILE A 365 2.09 5.38 17.34
N SER A 366 1.15 4.88 16.53
CA SER A 366 0.89 3.45 16.39
C SER A 366 0.99 3.00 14.93
N LEU A 367 1.70 1.92 14.71
CA LEU A 367 1.66 1.15 13.48
C LEU A 367 0.78 -0.08 13.70
N CYS A 368 -0.23 -0.25 12.89
CA CYS A 368 -1.07 -1.45 12.86
C CYS A 368 -0.71 -2.31 11.65
N THR A 369 -0.69 -3.61 11.85
CA THR A 369 -0.39 -4.60 10.81
C THR A 369 -1.38 -5.75 10.88
N GLY A 370 -1.93 -6.16 9.75
CA GLY A 370 -2.76 -7.33 9.60
C GLY A 370 -2.04 -8.41 8.77
N SER A 371 -2.33 -9.66 9.05
CA SER A 371 -1.64 -10.80 8.46
C SER A 371 -2.57 -11.97 8.18
N TRP A 372 -2.12 -12.86 7.32
CA TRP A 372 -2.74 -14.14 7.08
C TRP A 372 -2.61 -15.13 8.26
N ASP A 373 -1.93 -14.73 9.34
CA ASP A 373 -1.94 -15.43 10.63
C ASP A 373 -3.22 -15.14 11.46
N ASN A 374 -4.22 -14.46 10.87
CA ASN A 374 -5.51 -14.09 11.45
C ASN A 374 -5.41 -13.06 12.58
N LEU A 375 -4.26 -12.42 12.74
CA LEU A 375 -4.00 -11.47 13.81
C LEU A 375 -3.81 -10.05 13.27
N VAL A 376 -4.32 -9.09 14.03
CA VAL A 376 -3.98 -7.69 13.89
C VAL A 376 -3.06 -7.30 15.05
N ARG A 377 -1.92 -6.68 14.76
CA ARG A 377 -0.94 -6.27 15.76
C ARG A 377 -0.73 -4.77 15.76
N ILE A 378 -0.76 -4.19 16.95
CA ILE A 378 -0.50 -2.77 17.15
C ILE A 378 0.89 -2.62 17.77
N ARG A 379 1.74 -1.88 17.09
CA ARG A 379 3.13 -1.63 17.47
C ARG A 379 3.32 -0.17 17.87
N LYS A 380 4.19 0.06 18.85
CA LYS A 380 4.59 1.41 19.27
C LYS A 380 6.09 1.44 19.50
N THR A 381 6.70 2.59 19.25
CA THR A 381 8.10 2.82 19.61
C THR A 381 8.27 2.79 21.13
N LEU A 382 9.34 2.14 21.60
CA LEU A 382 9.75 2.21 23.00
C LEU A 382 10.42 3.55 23.26
N ILE A 383 9.70 4.47 23.85
CA ILE A 383 10.32 5.62 24.51
C ILE A 383 10.82 5.09 25.85
N ARG A 384 12.12 4.71 25.97
CA ARG A 384 12.73 4.51 27.29
C ARG A 384 12.77 5.88 27.94
N GLY A 385 12.12 6.00 29.10
CA GLY A 385 12.08 7.23 29.86
C GLY A 385 13.49 7.72 30.21
N SER A 386 13.93 8.72 29.51
CA SER A 386 14.84 9.72 29.98
C SER A 386 14.14 11.08 29.83
N ALA A 387 14.25 11.88 30.84
CA ALA A 387 13.46 13.09 31.09
C ALA A 387 13.74 14.27 30.11
N ASN A 388 13.91 14.03 28.84
CA ASN A 388 14.12 15.10 27.87
C ASN A 388 12.90 15.29 26.97
N SER A 389 12.16 16.35 27.26
CA SER A 389 11.06 16.87 26.44
C SER A 389 11.45 17.07 24.96
N GLU A 390 12.72 17.31 24.66
CA GLU A 390 13.27 17.41 23.31
C GLU A 390 13.22 16.08 22.53
N PHE A 391 13.39 14.94 23.21
CA PHE A 391 13.31 13.63 22.55
C PHE A 391 11.86 13.24 22.20
N ARG A 392 10.88 13.72 22.98
CA ARG A 392 9.45 13.61 22.63
C ARG A 392 9.08 14.45 21.41
N ALA A 393 9.61 15.67 21.34
CA ALA A 393 9.40 16.54 20.18
C ALA A 393 10.07 15.98 18.92
N ARG A 394 11.28 15.41 19.04
CA ARG A 394 11.98 14.79 17.90
C ARG A 394 11.29 13.52 17.37
N LEU A 395 10.60 12.73 18.20
CA LEU A 395 9.84 11.54 17.73
C LEU A 395 8.46 11.89 17.16
N LEU A 396 7.89 13.03 17.54
CA LEU A 396 6.67 13.58 16.92
C LEU A 396 7.00 14.32 15.61
N ILE A 397 8.27 14.71 15.41
CA ILE A 397 8.79 15.33 14.20
C ILE A 397 9.47 14.26 13.29
N LEU A 398 9.83 13.11 13.82
CA LEU A 398 10.24 11.90 13.10
C LEU A 398 9.04 11.06 12.77
#